data_b4fb5d3a1a31d3f06ea6934dfa206892
#
_entry.id   b4fb5d3a1a31d3f06ea6934dfa206892
#
_cell.length_a   1.000
_cell.length_b   1.000
_cell.length_c   1.000
_cell.angle_alpha   90.00
_cell.angle_beta   90.00
_cell.angle_gamma   90.00
#
_symmetry.space_group_name_H-M   'P 1'
#
loop_
_entity.id
_entity.type
_entity.pdbx_description
1 polymer ?
#
loop_
_entity_poly.entity_id
_entity_poly.type
_entity_poly.pdbx_seq_one_letter_code
_entity_poly.pdbx_strand_id
1 'polypeptide(L)'
;MQQKTRKIQFIFIIYWFLLAYIIAALIFWFISLNKQNLKMAELKMRDLHLQLPFNNGGEIKILAEKKRKTTQYIGEGVTFFLVILAGAIFIFRAVRKQLKQTVEQQNFMIAITHELKTPIAVAQLNLETLQKRRLDEVQQQRLIQNTLQETIRLNALCNNMLLSSQIDAGGYRMMQEELNFSELVSKCIQDFTARFPSRTIEHSVADEIFLTGDELLLQMAINNLIDNAIKYSPKTTPVLVSLWQKDFVVLETKNEGVGINNEDKKKVFEKFYRAGNNATKTAKGTGLGLYLIFKIIKAHHGSIALTDNVPSGAVFTINLPPAITN
;
A
#
# COMPACT_ATOMS: atom_id res chain seq x y z
N MET A 1 -12.18 5.19 -19.55
CA MET A 1 -12.43 5.35 -18.11
C MET A 1 -13.92 5.25 -17.75
N GLN A 2 -14.85 5.97 -18.39
CA GLN A 2 -16.28 5.98 -18.09
C GLN A 2 -16.97 4.59 -18.14
N GLN A 3 -16.62 3.72 -19.09
CA GLN A 3 -17.27 2.40 -19.25
C GLN A 3 -16.97 1.43 -18.09
N LYS A 4 -15.80 1.56 -17.45
CA LYS A 4 -15.38 0.71 -16.33
C LYS A 4 -16.04 1.15 -15.03
N THR A 5 -16.22 2.45 -14.83
CA THR A 5 -16.94 3.01 -13.68
C THR A 5 -18.42 2.57 -13.71
N ARG A 6 -19.04 2.54 -14.88
CA ARG A 6 -20.41 2.02 -15.05
C ARG A 6 -20.54 0.53 -14.71
N LYS A 7 -19.57 -0.32 -15.08
CA LYS A 7 -19.58 -1.75 -14.72
C LYS A 7 -19.48 -1.96 -13.21
N ILE A 8 -18.65 -1.18 -12.53
CA ILE A 8 -18.50 -1.26 -11.07
C ILE A 8 -19.78 -0.81 -10.37
N GLN A 9 -20.37 0.29 -10.79
CA GLN A 9 -21.66 0.76 -10.27
C GLN A 9 -22.77 -0.28 -10.48
N PHE A 10 -22.81 -0.94 -11.63
CA PHE A 10 -23.76 -2.00 -11.93
C PHE A 10 -23.61 -3.21 -11.00
N ILE A 11 -22.38 -3.65 -10.69
CA ILE A 11 -22.11 -4.72 -9.73
C ILE A 11 -22.63 -4.34 -8.32
N PHE A 12 -22.41 -3.10 -7.87
CA PHE A 12 -22.94 -2.63 -6.59
C PHE A 12 -24.47 -2.56 -6.57
N ILE A 13 -25.10 -2.17 -7.67
CA ILE A 13 -26.57 -2.15 -7.78
C ILE A 13 -27.12 -3.57 -7.65
N ILE A 14 -26.56 -4.54 -8.37
CA ILE A 14 -26.96 -5.95 -8.28
C ILE A 14 -26.78 -6.49 -6.86
N TYR A 15 -25.63 -6.18 -6.23
CA TYR A 15 -25.35 -6.61 -4.87
C TYR A 15 -26.41 -6.09 -3.88
N TRP A 16 -26.72 -4.80 -3.90
CA TRP A 16 -27.73 -4.21 -3.03
C TRP A 16 -29.14 -4.74 -3.33
N PHE A 17 -29.46 -4.99 -4.60
CA PHE A 17 -30.73 -5.58 -4.99
C PHE A 17 -30.87 -7.02 -4.46
N LEU A 18 -29.84 -7.84 -4.58
CA LEU A 18 -29.82 -9.20 -4.04
C LEU A 18 -29.95 -9.21 -2.52
N LEU A 19 -29.24 -8.32 -1.83
CA LEU A 19 -29.32 -8.20 -0.37
C LEU A 19 -30.73 -7.80 0.07
N ALA A 20 -31.32 -6.81 -0.58
CA ALA A 20 -32.70 -6.39 -0.32
C ALA A 20 -33.71 -7.53 -0.57
N TYR A 21 -33.52 -8.32 -1.62
CA TYR A 21 -34.34 -9.49 -1.92
C TYR A 21 -34.25 -10.56 -0.80
N ILE A 22 -33.02 -10.86 -0.34
CA ILE A 22 -32.82 -11.84 0.75
C ILE A 22 -33.49 -11.37 2.04
N ILE A 23 -33.36 -10.09 2.38
CA ILE A 23 -34.01 -9.51 3.57
C ILE A 23 -35.55 -9.59 3.44
N ALA A 24 -36.09 -9.22 2.28
CA ALA A 24 -37.52 -9.29 2.02
C ALA A 24 -38.05 -10.74 2.13
N ALA A 25 -37.29 -11.71 1.58
CA ALA A 25 -37.62 -13.13 1.68
C ALA A 25 -37.63 -13.63 3.14
N LEU A 26 -36.68 -13.22 3.95
CA LEU A 26 -36.63 -13.55 5.39
C LEU A 26 -37.84 -12.98 6.15
N ILE A 27 -38.16 -11.71 5.87
CA ILE A 27 -39.35 -11.07 6.51
C ILE A 27 -40.63 -11.80 6.09
N PHE A 28 -40.78 -12.11 4.80
CA PHE A 28 -41.92 -12.86 4.31
C PHE A 28 -42.03 -14.27 5.00
N TRP A 29 -40.91 -14.96 5.11
CA TRP A 29 -40.84 -16.27 5.72
C TRP A 29 -41.20 -16.22 7.20
N PHE A 30 -40.69 -15.24 7.96
CA PHE A 30 -41.04 -15.00 9.37
C PHE A 30 -42.53 -14.72 9.53
N ILE A 31 -43.13 -13.86 8.72
CA ILE A 31 -44.57 -13.55 8.75
C ILE A 31 -45.40 -14.81 8.47
N SER A 32 -44.97 -15.62 7.47
CA SER A 32 -45.64 -16.86 7.09
C SER A 32 -45.64 -17.89 8.24
N LEU A 33 -44.46 -18.10 8.87
CA LEU A 33 -44.33 -19.02 10.02
C LEU A 33 -45.17 -18.58 11.22
N ASN A 34 -45.16 -17.29 11.52
CA ASN A 34 -45.95 -16.77 12.63
C ASN A 34 -47.46 -16.92 12.38
N LYS A 35 -47.90 -16.69 11.14
CA LYS A 35 -49.29 -16.92 10.71
C LYS A 35 -49.70 -18.40 10.82
N GLN A 36 -48.81 -19.32 10.44
CA GLN A 36 -49.03 -20.76 10.59
C GLN A 36 -49.12 -21.18 12.08
N ASN A 37 -48.21 -20.66 12.92
CA ASN A 37 -48.24 -20.93 14.36
C ASN A 37 -49.53 -20.42 15.01
N LEU A 38 -50.05 -19.29 14.59
CA LEU A 38 -51.31 -18.72 15.04
C LEU A 38 -52.47 -19.63 14.66
N LYS A 39 -52.56 -20.03 13.41
CA LYS A 39 -53.61 -20.93 12.89
C LYS A 39 -53.58 -22.29 13.58
N MET A 40 -52.41 -22.87 13.84
CA MET A 40 -52.24 -24.11 14.56
C MET A 40 -52.73 -24.00 16.01
N ALA A 41 -52.43 -22.88 16.67
CA ALA A 41 -52.91 -22.66 18.04
C ALA A 41 -54.46 -22.54 18.08
N GLU A 42 -55.10 -21.86 17.14
CA GLU A 42 -56.54 -21.74 16.98
C GLU A 42 -57.20 -23.10 16.74
N LEU A 43 -56.66 -23.93 15.87
CA LEU A 43 -57.19 -25.27 15.60
C LEU A 43 -57.14 -26.16 16.86
N LYS A 44 -55.94 -26.16 17.52
CA LYS A 44 -55.78 -26.93 18.82
C LYS A 44 -56.72 -26.48 19.90
N MET A 45 -56.99 -25.18 20.03
CA MET A 45 -57.96 -24.63 20.97
C MET A 45 -59.36 -25.09 20.64
N ARG A 46 -59.77 -25.05 19.37
CA ARG A 46 -61.07 -25.48 18.90
C ARG A 46 -61.32 -26.98 19.18
N ASP A 47 -60.30 -27.81 18.91
CA ASP A 47 -60.37 -29.25 19.18
C ASP A 47 -60.48 -29.54 20.68
N LEU A 48 -59.73 -28.78 21.51
CA LEU A 48 -59.80 -28.91 22.99
C LEU A 48 -61.21 -28.58 23.50
N HIS A 49 -61.83 -27.50 23.05
CA HIS A 49 -63.17 -27.08 23.49
C HIS A 49 -64.28 -28.06 23.04
N LEU A 50 -64.07 -28.74 21.89
CA LEU A 50 -65.00 -29.78 21.45
C LEU A 50 -64.93 -31.07 22.31
N GLN A 51 -63.70 -31.40 22.78
CA GLN A 51 -63.53 -32.63 23.57
C GLN A 51 -63.71 -32.44 25.09
N LEU A 52 -63.34 -31.30 25.65
CA LEU A 52 -63.30 -30.98 27.05
C LEU A 52 -63.67 -29.53 27.36
N PRO A 53 -64.93 -29.12 27.42
CA PRO A 53 -65.37 -27.72 27.45
C PRO A 53 -64.87 -26.87 28.66
N PHE A 54 -64.28 -27.44 29.71
CA PHE A 54 -63.84 -26.76 30.94
C PHE A 54 -62.40 -27.12 31.32
N ASN A 55 -61.48 -27.28 30.32
CA ASN A 55 -60.10 -27.66 30.63
C ASN A 55 -59.15 -26.45 30.56
N ASN A 56 -59.11 -25.60 31.56
CA ASN A 56 -58.22 -24.45 31.68
C ASN A 56 -56.71 -24.82 31.57
N GLY A 57 -56.32 -26.02 32.04
CA GLY A 57 -54.93 -26.49 31.95
C GLY A 57 -54.45 -26.80 30.52
N GLY A 58 -55.41 -27.26 29.68
CA GLY A 58 -55.11 -27.49 28.23
C GLY A 58 -54.90 -26.20 27.48
N GLU A 59 -55.70 -25.17 27.73
CA GLU A 59 -55.56 -23.85 27.10
C GLU A 59 -54.22 -23.20 27.44
N ILE A 60 -53.80 -23.23 28.73
CA ILE A 60 -52.52 -22.68 29.19
C ILE A 60 -51.34 -23.36 28.43
N LYS A 61 -51.39 -24.69 28.24
CA LYS A 61 -50.35 -25.44 27.52
C LYS A 61 -50.29 -25.02 26.05
N ILE A 62 -51.40 -24.84 25.34
CA ILE A 62 -51.46 -24.43 23.94
C ILE A 62 -50.88 -23.00 23.78
N LEU A 63 -51.24 -22.08 24.67
CA LEU A 63 -50.73 -20.72 24.67
C LEU A 63 -49.23 -20.67 24.96
N ALA A 64 -48.73 -21.47 25.90
CA ALA A 64 -47.31 -21.61 26.22
C ALA A 64 -46.52 -22.17 25.01
N GLU A 65 -47.05 -23.22 24.33
CA GLU A 65 -46.45 -23.78 23.12
C GLU A 65 -46.37 -22.74 22.00
N LYS A 66 -47.45 -21.98 21.74
CA LYS A 66 -47.48 -20.89 20.77
C LYS A 66 -46.41 -19.83 21.07
N LYS A 67 -46.33 -19.37 22.33
CA LYS A 67 -45.35 -18.39 22.78
C LYS A 67 -43.92 -18.89 22.58
N ARG A 68 -43.65 -20.14 22.97
CA ARG A 68 -42.31 -20.77 22.81
C ARG A 68 -41.90 -20.81 21.34
N LYS A 69 -42.80 -21.25 20.42
CA LYS A 69 -42.52 -21.28 18.97
C LYS A 69 -42.28 -19.88 18.38
N THR A 70 -43.09 -18.89 18.78
CA THR A 70 -42.87 -17.50 18.34
C THR A 70 -41.52 -16.98 18.80
N THR A 71 -41.09 -17.22 20.05
CA THR A 71 -39.78 -16.83 20.55
C THR A 71 -38.66 -17.55 19.81
N GLN A 72 -38.83 -18.83 19.47
CA GLN A 72 -37.89 -19.59 18.66
C GLN A 72 -37.73 -18.99 17.27
N TYR A 73 -38.81 -18.68 16.56
CA TYR A 73 -38.78 -18.08 15.21
C TYR A 73 -38.14 -16.68 15.22
N ILE A 74 -38.35 -15.90 16.28
CA ILE A 74 -37.67 -14.61 16.47
C ILE A 74 -36.16 -14.84 16.63
N GLY A 75 -35.73 -15.77 17.47
CA GLY A 75 -34.33 -16.10 17.69
C GLY A 75 -33.65 -16.58 16.43
N GLU A 76 -34.28 -17.50 15.68
CA GLU A 76 -33.76 -17.97 14.38
C GLU A 76 -33.70 -16.85 13.37
N GLY A 77 -34.73 -16.01 13.24
CA GLY A 77 -34.75 -14.87 12.35
C GLY A 77 -33.64 -13.84 12.63
N VAL A 78 -33.41 -13.52 13.89
CA VAL A 78 -32.35 -12.61 14.33
C VAL A 78 -30.95 -13.19 14.00
N THR A 79 -30.75 -14.50 14.31
CA THR A 79 -29.47 -15.15 14.00
C THR A 79 -29.18 -15.17 12.49
N PHE A 80 -30.16 -15.55 11.66
CA PHE A 80 -29.99 -15.50 10.19
C PHE A 80 -29.72 -14.09 9.69
N PHE A 81 -30.44 -13.09 10.20
CA PHE A 81 -30.21 -11.69 9.82
C PHE A 81 -28.79 -11.23 10.17
N LEU A 82 -28.29 -11.54 11.37
CA LEU A 82 -26.93 -11.18 11.79
C LEU A 82 -25.85 -11.85 10.94
N VAL A 83 -26.01 -13.13 10.61
CA VAL A 83 -25.08 -13.87 9.75
C VAL A 83 -25.04 -13.27 8.35
N ILE A 84 -26.21 -12.97 7.77
CA ILE A 84 -26.30 -12.35 6.44
C ILE A 84 -25.68 -10.95 6.44
N LEU A 85 -25.96 -10.15 7.47
CA LEU A 85 -25.39 -8.82 7.61
C LEU A 85 -23.87 -8.85 7.73
N ALA A 86 -23.34 -9.75 8.56
CA ALA A 86 -21.89 -9.95 8.72
C ALA A 86 -21.24 -10.37 7.38
N GLY A 87 -21.84 -11.36 6.68
CA GLY A 87 -21.39 -11.79 5.36
C GLY A 87 -21.43 -10.67 4.32
N ALA A 88 -22.50 -9.87 4.31
CA ALA A 88 -22.64 -8.73 3.43
C ALA A 88 -21.54 -7.68 3.68
N ILE A 89 -21.29 -7.31 4.92
CA ILE A 89 -20.22 -6.37 5.28
C ILE A 89 -18.85 -6.92 4.86
N PHE A 90 -18.59 -8.21 5.11
CA PHE A 90 -17.34 -8.86 4.74
C PHE A 90 -17.11 -8.82 3.21
N ILE A 91 -18.10 -9.23 2.42
CA ILE A 91 -18.02 -9.22 0.95
C ILE A 91 -17.84 -7.80 0.43
N PHE A 92 -18.59 -6.83 0.94
CA PHE A 92 -18.48 -5.44 0.53
C PHE A 92 -17.08 -4.88 0.77
N ARG A 93 -16.49 -5.16 1.94
CA ARG A 93 -15.11 -4.75 2.27
C ARG A 93 -14.09 -5.44 1.37
N ALA A 94 -14.24 -6.75 1.13
CA ALA A 94 -13.35 -7.53 0.27
C ALA A 94 -13.36 -7.00 -1.18
N VAL A 95 -14.55 -6.78 -1.75
CA VAL A 95 -14.71 -6.24 -3.11
C VAL A 95 -14.13 -4.82 -3.21
N ARG A 96 -14.41 -3.95 -2.24
CA ARG A 96 -13.82 -2.60 -2.22
C ARG A 96 -12.29 -2.63 -2.18
N LYS A 97 -11.71 -3.50 -1.35
CA LYS A 97 -10.25 -3.68 -1.27
C LYS A 97 -9.68 -4.15 -2.60
N GLN A 98 -10.31 -5.16 -3.22
CA GLN A 98 -9.89 -5.70 -4.51
C GLN A 98 -9.95 -4.65 -5.63
N LEU A 99 -11.03 -3.87 -5.68
CA LEU A 99 -11.17 -2.79 -6.66
C LEU A 99 -10.10 -1.71 -6.48
N LYS A 100 -9.81 -1.30 -5.24
CA LYS A 100 -8.75 -0.34 -4.94
C LYS A 100 -7.39 -0.86 -5.46
N GLN A 101 -7.04 -2.10 -5.14
CA GLN A 101 -5.80 -2.73 -5.59
C GLN A 101 -5.70 -2.80 -7.12
N THR A 102 -6.80 -3.15 -7.80
CA THR A 102 -6.82 -3.20 -9.27
C THR A 102 -6.60 -1.82 -9.90
N VAL A 103 -7.18 -0.75 -9.34
CA VAL A 103 -6.97 0.62 -9.83
C VAL A 103 -5.53 1.06 -9.58
N GLU A 104 -4.99 0.80 -8.41
CA GLU A 104 -3.59 1.11 -8.06
C GLU A 104 -2.62 0.39 -9.00
N GLN A 105 -2.85 -0.90 -9.28
CA GLN A 105 -2.03 -1.67 -10.22
C GLN A 105 -2.11 -1.12 -11.64
N GLN A 106 -3.26 -0.66 -12.09
CA GLN A 106 -3.40 -0.03 -13.41
C GLN A 106 -2.67 1.31 -13.50
N ASN A 107 -2.85 2.16 -12.49
CA ASN A 107 -2.16 3.45 -12.42
C ASN A 107 -0.64 3.26 -12.42
N PHE A 108 -0.16 2.23 -11.72
CA PHE A 108 1.23 1.82 -11.72
C PHE A 108 1.73 1.43 -13.11
N MET A 109 1.00 0.55 -13.82
CA MET A 109 1.39 0.14 -15.18
C MET A 109 1.49 1.33 -16.14
N ILE A 110 0.56 2.30 -16.02
CA ILE A 110 0.60 3.54 -16.81
C ILE A 110 1.83 4.37 -16.43
N ALA A 111 2.08 4.56 -15.12
CA ALA A 111 3.20 5.35 -14.64
C ALA A 111 4.55 4.73 -15.05
N ILE A 112 4.72 3.42 -14.91
CA ILE A 112 5.93 2.71 -15.35
C ILE A 112 6.15 2.84 -16.84
N THR A 113 5.12 2.59 -17.64
CA THR A 113 5.23 2.71 -19.09
C THR A 113 5.72 4.11 -19.47
N HIS A 114 5.23 5.12 -18.78
CA HIS A 114 5.66 6.51 -19.03
C HIS A 114 7.10 6.78 -18.57
N GLU A 115 7.47 6.27 -17.38
CA GLU A 115 8.83 6.42 -16.84
C GLU A 115 9.89 5.62 -17.61
N LEU A 116 9.51 4.50 -18.25
CA LEU A 116 10.38 3.74 -19.15
C LEU A 116 10.51 4.41 -20.54
N LYS A 117 9.41 4.92 -21.08
CA LYS A 117 9.40 5.51 -22.43
C LYS A 117 10.32 6.73 -22.55
N THR A 118 10.38 7.56 -21.52
CA THR A 118 11.17 8.80 -21.54
C THR A 118 12.67 8.54 -21.70
N PRO A 119 13.36 7.75 -20.83
CA PRO A 119 14.80 7.48 -20.99
C PRO A 119 15.11 6.70 -22.26
N ILE A 120 14.22 5.80 -22.71
CA ILE A 120 14.39 5.10 -23.99
C ILE A 120 14.38 6.11 -25.15
N ALA A 121 13.40 7.02 -25.17
CA ALA A 121 13.31 8.02 -26.23
C ALA A 121 14.52 8.99 -26.23
N VAL A 122 15.03 9.37 -25.06
CA VAL A 122 16.24 10.22 -24.95
C VAL A 122 17.47 9.46 -25.45
N ALA A 123 17.65 8.21 -25.00
CA ALA A 123 18.77 7.37 -25.46
C ALA A 123 18.72 7.17 -26.98
N GLN A 124 17.54 6.87 -27.52
CA GLN A 124 17.35 6.71 -28.96
C GLN A 124 17.69 8.01 -29.73
N LEU A 125 17.15 9.16 -29.26
CA LEU A 125 17.44 10.46 -29.90
C LEU A 125 18.94 10.81 -29.90
N ASN A 126 19.63 10.55 -28.79
CA ASN A 126 21.06 10.78 -28.67
C ASN A 126 21.84 9.91 -29.67
N LEU A 127 21.51 8.61 -29.76
CA LEU A 127 22.12 7.66 -30.68
C LEU A 127 21.81 8.01 -32.13
N GLU A 128 20.58 8.38 -32.47
CA GLU A 128 20.24 8.87 -33.83
C GLU A 128 20.97 10.15 -34.21
N THR A 129 21.17 11.05 -33.22
CA THR A 129 21.92 12.29 -33.44
C THR A 129 23.38 12.00 -33.72
N LEU A 130 24.00 11.08 -32.95
CA LEU A 130 25.38 10.61 -33.18
C LEU A 130 25.54 9.96 -34.56
N GLN A 131 24.54 9.20 -35.00
CA GLN A 131 24.57 8.52 -36.30
C GLN A 131 24.40 9.46 -37.49
N LYS A 132 23.50 10.47 -37.38
CA LYS A 132 23.09 11.32 -38.53
C LYS A 132 23.85 12.61 -38.62
N ARG A 133 24.57 13.08 -37.60
CA ARG A 133 25.26 14.37 -37.56
C ARG A 133 26.75 14.20 -37.34
N ARG A 134 27.53 15.01 -38.06
CA ARG A 134 28.96 15.21 -37.75
C ARG A 134 29.04 16.17 -36.57
N LEU A 135 29.44 15.68 -35.43
CA LEU A 135 29.57 16.42 -34.19
C LEU A 135 31.05 16.51 -33.82
N ASP A 136 31.43 17.56 -33.08
CA ASP A 136 32.75 17.63 -32.45
C ASP A 136 32.87 16.59 -31.31
N GLU A 137 34.09 16.32 -30.89
CA GLU A 137 34.39 15.28 -29.89
C GLU A 137 33.70 15.55 -28.52
N VAL A 138 33.62 16.83 -28.14
CA VAL A 138 32.97 17.25 -26.87
C VAL A 138 31.47 16.98 -26.93
N GLN A 139 30.82 17.27 -28.04
CA GLN A 139 29.39 17.00 -28.24
C GLN A 139 29.12 15.50 -28.31
N GLN A 140 29.96 14.71 -28.95
CA GLN A 140 29.87 13.26 -29.01
C GLN A 140 29.97 12.67 -27.59
N GLN A 141 30.99 13.03 -26.83
CA GLN A 141 31.18 12.58 -25.45
C GLN A 141 29.98 12.92 -24.54
N ARG A 142 29.46 14.14 -24.70
CA ARG A 142 28.26 14.57 -23.93
C ARG A 142 27.03 13.71 -24.24
N LEU A 143 26.79 13.39 -25.52
CA LEU A 143 25.64 12.54 -25.90
C LEU A 143 25.82 11.09 -25.43
N ILE A 144 27.05 10.56 -25.50
CA ILE A 144 27.38 9.23 -25.00
C ILE A 144 27.15 9.17 -23.47
N GLN A 145 27.65 10.14 -22.72
CA GLN A 145 27.45 10.21 -21.29
C GLN A 145 25.97 10.34 -20.89
N ASN A 146 25.21 11.19 -21.58
CA ASN A 146 23.77 11.31 -21.34
C ASN A 146 23.04 9.97 -21.60
N THR A 147 23.43 9.28 -22.69
CA THR A 147 22.83 7.97 -23.01
C THR A 147 23.15 6.91 -21.94
N LEU A 148 24.39 6.90 -21.47
CA LEU A 148 24.81 5.99 -20.38
C LEU A 148 24.03 6.28 -19.08
N GLN A 149 23.85 7.54 -18.72
CA GLN A 149 23.07 7.94 -17.55
C GLN A 149 21.60 7.48 -17.63
N GLU A 150 20.97 7.65 -18.81
CA GLU A 150 19.59 7.18 -18.99
C GLU A 150 19.50 5.64 -18.97
N THR A 151 20.52 4.93 -19.45
CA THR A 151 20.57 3.45 -19.36
C THR A 151 20.73 2.97 -17.92
N ILE A 152 21.58 3.62 -17.13
CA ILE A 152 21.75 3.33 -15.69
C ILE A 152 20.42 3.56 -14.94
N ARG A 153 19.72 4.66 -15.28
CA ARG A 153 18.42 4.97 -14.71
C ARG A 153 17.36 3.91 -15.05
N LEU A 154 17.34 3.45 -16.29
CA LEU A 154 16.45 2.35 -16.74
C LEU A 154 16.73 1.07 -15.95
N ASN A 155 18.00 0.70 -15.82
CA ASN A 155 18.38 -0.50 -15.07
C ASN A 155 17.95 -0.42 -13.60
N ALA A 156 18.16 0.71 -12.94
CA ALA A 156 17.71 0.93 -11.57
C ALA A 156 16.18 0.81 -11.45
N LEU A 157 15.42 1.35 -12.41
CA LEU A 157 13.96 1.23 -12.43
C LEU A 157 13.51 -0.23 -12.59
N CYS A 158 14.12 -0.99 -13.51
CA CYS A 158 13.83 -2.42 -13.70
C CYS A 158 14.15 -3.24 -12.45
N ASN A 159 15.29 -2.99 -11.81
CA ASN A 159 15.69 -3.68 -10.59
C ASN A 159 14.72 -3.38 -9.43
N ASN A 160 14.29 -2.14 -9.26
CA ASN A 160 13.29 -1.76 -8.29
C ASN A 160 11.95 -2.49 -8.51
N MET A 161 11.53 -2.67 -9.78
CA MET A 161 10.32 -3.42 -10.12
C MET A 161 10.43 -4.89 -9.80
N LEU A 162 11.53 -5.53 -10.21
CA LEU A 162 11.79 -6.94 -9.96
C LEU A 162 11.83 -7.23 -8.46
N LEU A 163 12.57 -6.43 -7.71
CA LEU A 163 12.65 -6.56 -6.26
C LEU A 163 11.29 -6.37 -5.58
N SER A 164 10.54 -5.34 -5.98
CA SER A 164 9.17 -5.14 -5.46
C SER A 164 8.29 -6.36 -5.68
N SER A 165 8.38 -6.97 -6.87
CA SER A 165 7.62 -8.18 -7.21
C SER A 165 8.05 -9.39 -6.40
N GLN A 166 9.36 -9.59 -6.22
CA GLN A 166 9.92 -10.70 -5.44
C GLN A 166 9.57 -10.61 -3.95
N ILE A 167 9.68 -9.41 -3.36
CA ILE A 167 9.32 -9.17 -1.95
C ILE A 167 7.82 -9.42 -1.72
N ASP A 168 6.96 -8.95 -2.63
CA ASP A 168 5.50 -9.13 -2.50
C ASP A 168 5.08 -10.60 -2.66
N ALA A 169 5.78 -11.35 -3.49
CA ALA A 169 5.56 -12.79 -3.67
C ALA A 169 6.14 -13.64 -2.52
N GLY A 170 6.88 -13.03 -1.57
CA GLY A 170 7.59 -13.75 -0.50
C GLY A 170 8.74 -14.62 -1.03
N GLY A 171 9.18 -14.37 -2.28
CA GLY A 171 10.21 -15.18 -2.96
C GLY A 171 11.64 -14.69 -2.78
N TYR A 172 11.86 -13.53 -2.16
CA TYR A 172 13.21 -13.02 -1.92
C TYR A 172 13.81 -13.67 -0.67
N ARG A 173 14.93 -14.39 -0.85
CA ARG A 173 15.75 -14.89 0.26
C ARG A 173 16.78 -13.82 0.62
N MET A 174 16.56 -13.16 1.74
CA MET A 174 17.47 -12.15 2.26
C MET A 174 18.75 -12.82 2.76
N MET A 175 19.91 -12.35 2.29
CA MET A 175 21.20 -12.69 2.85
C MET A 175 21.36 -11.92 4.17
N GLN A 176 21.75 -12.62 5.22
CA GLN A 176 22.03 -11.99 6.52
C GLN A 176 23.50 -12.17 6.82
N GLU A 177 24.28 -11.17 6.45
CA GLU A 177 25.73 -11.13 6.68
C GLU A 177 26.06 -9.91 7.55
N GLU A 178 27.11 -10.01 8.33
CA GLU A 178 27.64 -8.86 9.04
C GLU A 178 28.31 -7.93 8.03
N LEU A 179 27.94 -6.65 8.04
CA LEU A 179 28.47 -5.65 7.11
C LEU A 179 28.83 -4.35 7.83
N ASN A 180 29.86 -3.68 7.33
CA ASN A 180 30.21 -2.31 7.75
C ASN A 180 29.24 -1.31 7.10
N PHE A 181 28.24 -0.89 7.87
CA PHE A 181 27.21 0.00 7.38
C PHE A 181 27.73 1.43 7.14
N SER A 182 28.77 1.85 7.90
CA SER A 182 29.43 3.14 7.68
C SER A 182 30.09 3.22 6.31
N GLU A 183 30.80 2.17 5.91
CA GLU A 183 31.41 2.08 4.57
C GLU A 183 30.35 2.07 3.47
N LEU A 184 29.27 1.29 3.65
CA LEU A 184 28.19 1.22 2.68
C LEU A 184 27.52 2.57 2.47
N VAL A 185 27.19 3.30 3.55
CA VAL A 185 26.60 4.65 3.48
C VAL A 185 27.55 5.63 2.79
N SER A 186 28.84 5.61 3.19
CA SER A 186 29.87 6.49 2.61
C SER A 186 30.07 6.25 1.13
N LYS A 187 30.10 4.98 0.69
CA LYS A 187 30.17 4.60 -0.73
C LYS A 187 28.96 5.14 -1.51
N CYS A 188 27.75 4.97 -0.99
CA CYS A 188 26.56 5.51 -1.63
C CYS A 188 26.63 7.05 -1.78
N ILE A 189 27.07 7.76 -0.73
CA ILE A 189 27.24 9.22 -0.78
C ILE A 189 28.25 9.64 -1.86
N GLN A 190 29.40 8.97 -1.94
CA GLN A 190 30.44 9.23 -2.93
C GLN A 190 29.89 9.01 -4.35
N ASP A 191 29.18 7.92 -4.60
CA ASP A 191 28.57 7.62 -5.91
C ASP A 191 27.59 8.71 -6.34
N PHE A 192 26.74 9.20 -5.41
CA PHE A 192 25.83 10.31 -5.70
C PHE A 192 26.52 11.63 -5.89
N THR A 193 27.57 11.94 -5.13
CA THR A 193 28.36 13.16 -5.29
C THR A 193 29.07 13.19 -6.66
N ALA A 194 29.63 12.07 -7.08
CA ALA A 194 30.25 11.94 -8.41
C ALA A 194 29.20 12.06 -9.55
N ARG A 195 28.01 11.51 -9.34
CA ARG A 195 26.92 11.52 -10.33
C ARG A 195 26.25 12.90 -10.46
N PHE A 196 26.18 13.66 -9.37
CA PHE A 196 25.52 14.97 -9.30
C PHE A 196 26.48 16.06 -8.80
N PRO A 197 27.54 16.42 -9.56
CA PRO A 197 28.59 17.36 -9.09
C PRO A 197 28.08 18.76 -8.81
N SER A 198 26.89 19.11 -9.34
CA SER A 198 26.23 20.39 -9.06
C SER A 198 25.33 20.40 -7.83
N ARG A 199 25.30 19.28 -7.06
CA ARG A 199 24.49 19.14 -5.84
C ARG A 199 25.41 19.06 -4.63
N THR A 200 25.09 19.82 -3.59
CA THR A 200 25.78 19.73 -2.32
C THR A 200 25.14 18.60 -1.49
N ILE A 201 25.93 17.58 -1.16
CA ILE A 201 25.55 16.51 -0.23
C ILE A 201 26.46 16.63 0.98
N GLU A 202 25.92 17.15 2.08
CA GLU A 202 26.58 17.21 3.36
C GLU A 202 26.37 15.89 4.10
N HIS A 203 27.39 15.42 4.81
CA HIS A 203 27.28 14.16 5.54
C HIS A 203 28.01 14.19 6.89
N SER A 204 27.46 13.43 7.82
CA SER A 204 28.06 13.13 9.12
C SER A 204 27.87 11.65 9.39
N VAL A 205 28.86 10.85 9.01
CA VAL A 205 28.83 9.39 9.13
C VAL A 205 29.80 8.98 10.22
N ALA A 206 29.29 8.38 11.30
CA ALA A 206 30.12 7.80 12.34
C ALA A 206 30.81 6.54 11.80
N ASP A 207 32.05 6.33 12.18
CA ASP A 207 32.86 5.19 11.74
C ASP A 207 32.46 3.89 12.46
N GLU A 208 32.83 2.76 11.88
CA GLU A 208 32.75 1.42 12.48
C GLU A 208 31.36 1.00 13.02
N ILE A 209 30.31 1.40 12.32
CA ILE A 209 28.96 0.91 12.61
C ILE A 209 28.70 -0.36 11.81
N PHE A 210 28.49 -1.47 12.52
CA PHE A 210 28.19 -2.77 11.95
C PHE A 210 26.74 -3.16 12.20
N LEU A 211 26.14 -3.85 11.23
CA LEU A 211 24.84 -4.48 11.39
C LEU A 211 24.78 -5.80 10.59
N THR A 212 23.79 -6.63 10.92
CA THR A 212 23.52 -7.86 10.17
C THR A 212 22.42 -7.59 9.17
N GLY A 213 22.67 -7.86 7.89
CA GLY A 213 21.67 -7.60 6.84
C GLY A 213 22.13 -7.97 5.45
N ASP A 214 21.28 -7.64 4.49
CA ASP A 214 21.55 -7.82 3.05
C ASP A 214 22.11 -6.50 2.48
N GLU A 215 23.41 -6.51 2.15
CA GLU A 215 24.11 -5.33 1.66
C GLU A 215 23.42 -4.72 0.44
N LEU A 216 22.99 -5.55 -0.53
CA LEU A 216 22.36 -5.08 -1.76
C LEU A 216 21.02 -4.37 -1.48
N LEU A 217 20.20 -4.94 -0.59
CA LEU A 217 18.93 -4.34 -0.20
C LEU A 217 19.14 -3.03 0.55
N LEU A 218 20.08 -3.00 1.48
CA LEU A 218 20.39 -1.78 2.25
C LEU A 218 20.95 -0.69 1.34
N GLN A 219 21.87 -1.04 0.43
CA GLN A 219 22.36 -0.12 -0.60
C GLN A 219 21.20 0.47 -1.44
N MET A 220 20.25 -0.37 -1.86
CA MET A 220 19.07 0.12 -2.60
C MET A 220 18.21 1.06 -1.76
N ALA A 221 18.04 0.79 -0.47
CA ALA A 221 17.28 1.68 0.44
C ALA A 221 17.96 3.03 0.59
N ILE A 222 19.29 3.05 0.83
CA ILE A 222 20.10 4.28 0.93
C ILE A 222 20.02 5.07 -0.37
N ASN A 223 20.24 4.41 -1.50
CA ASN A 223 20.19 5.06 -2.82
C ASN A 223 18.82 5.69 -3.09
N ASN A 224 17.73 5.01 -2.77
CA ASN A 224 16.39 5.57 -2.92
C ASN A 224 16.13 6.77 -1.99
N LEU A 225 16.69 6.78 -0.76
CA LEU A 225 16.58 7.93 0.15
C LEU A 225 17.31 9.15 -0.40
N ILE A 226 18.58 8.98 -0.82
CA ILE A 226 19.40 10.07 -1.35
C ILE A 226 18.79 10.61 -2.66
N ASP A 227 18.35 9.72 -3.58
CA ASP A 227 17.69 10.12 -4.82
C ASP A 227 16.42 10.92 -4.55
N ASN A 228 15.59 10.49 -3.61
CA ASN A 228 14.41 11.24 -3.20
C ASN A 228 14.76 12.62 -2.64
N ALA A 229 15.75 12.71 -1.77
CA ALA A 229 16.18 13.98 -1.19
C ALA A 229 16.68 14.96 -2.26
N ILE A 230 17.47 14.49 -3.21
CA ILE A 230 17.97 15.29 -4.36
C ILE A 230 16.81 15.74 -5.26
N LYS A 231 15.86 14.85 -5.52
CA LYS A 231 14.75 15.07 -6.45
C LYS A 231 13.72 16.07 -5.94
N TYR A 232 13.46 16.05 -4.65
CA TYR A 232 12.40 16.87 -4.03
C TYR A 232 12.92 18.12 -3.32
N SER A 233 14.19 18.48 -3.49
CA SER A 233 14.77 19.74 -3.01
C SER A 233 15.27 20.63 -4.13
N PRO A 234 15.27 21.95 -3.96
CA PRO A 234 15.91 22.90 -4.87
C PRO A 234 17.37 22.56 -5.08
N LYS A 235 17.92 22.91 -6.24
CA LYS A 235 19.36 22.66 -6.53
C LYS A 235 20.31 23.45 -5.63
N THR A 236 19.83 24.53 -5.08
CA THR A 236 20.59 25.49 -4.25
C THR A 236 20.70 25.07 -2.78
N THR A 237 19.89 24.09 -2.33
CA THR A 237 19.89 23.65 -0.92
C THR A 237 20.63 22.34 -0.78
N PRO A 238 21.37 22.10 0.32
CA PRO A 238 22.07 20.87 0.57
C PRO A 238 21.09 19.73 0.90
N VAL A 239 21.53 18.51 0.64
CA VAL A 239 20.96 17.28 1.20
C VAL A 239 21.90 16.83 2.31
N LEU A 240 21.36 16.58 3.50
CA LEU A 240 22.13 16.12 4.64
C LEU A 240 21.88 14.64 4.88
N VAL A 241 22.97 13.84 4.99
CA VAL A 241 22.94 12.42 5.34
C VAL A 241 23.73 12.20 6.62
N SER A 242 23.09 11.65 7.65
CA SER A 242 23.72 11.42 8.94
C SER A 242 23.57 9.97 9.37
N LEU A 243 24.65 9.39 9.89
CA LEU A 243 24.66 8.03 10.43
C LEU A 243 25.29 8.05 11.83
N TRP A 244 24.60 7.50 12.80
CA TRP A 244 25.10 7.33 14.16
C TRP A 244 24.51 6.10 14.83
N GLN A 245 25.10 5.65 15.91
CA GLN A 245 24.59 4.54 16.71
C GLN A 245 24.37 4.97 18.17
N LYS A 246 23.23 4.59 18.71
CA LYS A 246 22.88 4.59 20.14
C LYS A 246 22.33 3.20 20.47
N ASP A 247 21.08 3.12 20.93
CA ASP A 247 20.38 1.85 21.10
C ASP A 247 20.08 1.17 19.75
N PHE A 248 19.97 1.96 18.69
CA PHE A 248 19.77 1.54 17.29
C PHE A 248 20.84 2.21 16.42
N VAL A 249 21.11 1.59 15.28
CA VAL A 249 21.79 2.24 14.16
C VAL A 249 20.80 3.16 13.47
N VAL A 250 21.08 4.45 13.45
CA VAL A 250 20.19 5.48 12.92
C VAL A 250 20.79 6.11 11.68
N LEU A 251 20.09 5.95 10.56
CA LEU A 251 20.38 6.67 9.31
C LEU A 251 19.30 7.74 9.08
N GLU A 252 19.71 8.98 8.96
CA GLU A 252 18.83 10.11 8.72
C GLU A 252 19.19 10.82 7.43
N THR A 253 18.17 11.14 6.63
CA THR A 253 18.33 11.94 5.42
C THR A 253 17.39 13.13 5.49
N LYS A 254 17.95 14.35 5.40
CA LYS A 254 17.20 15.63 5.43
C LYS A 254 17.31 16.34 4.10
N ASN A 255 16.22 16.94 3.69
CA ASN A 255 16.19 17.80 2.52
C ASN A 255 15.31 19.02 2.76
N GLU A 256 15.66 20.13 2.14
CA GLU A 256 14.84 21.35 2.12
C GLU A 256 14.01 21.40 0.84
N GLY A 257 12.77 20.93 0.93
CA GLY A 257 11.86 20.85 -0.20
C GLY A 257 10.46 21.29 0.14
N VAL A 258 9.49 20.90 -0.68
CA VAL A 258 8.06 21.23 -0.48
C VAL A 258 7.41 20.52 0.73
N GLY A 259 8.13 19.62 1.39
CA GLY A 259 7.59 18.82 2.47
C GLY A 259 6.52 17.82 2.03
N ILE A 260 5.91 17.15 3.01
CA ILE A 260 4.85 16.16 2.79
C ILE A 260 3.71 16.45 3.78
N ASN A 261 2.49 16.60 3.28
CA ASN A 261 1.32 16.87 4.11
C ASN A 261 1.11 15.75 5.14
N ASN A 262 0.61 16.07 6.32
CA ASN A 262 0.39 15.10 7.41
C ASN A 262 -0.49 13.93 7.01
N GLU A 263 -1.51 14.16 6.17
CA GLU A 263 -2.39 13.10 5.65
C GLU A 263 -1.67 12.10 4.73
N ASP A 264 -0.58 12.53 4.09
CA ASP A 264 0.17 11.76 3.13
C ASP A 264 1.37 11.02 3.76
N LYS A 265 1.87 11.47 4.92
CA LYS A 265 3.08 10.90 5.58
C LYS A 265 3.03 9.38 5.80
N LYS A 266 1.84 8.83 6.08
CA LYS A 266 1.68 7.36 6.19
C LYS A 266 1.51 6.71 4.83
N LYS A 267 0.86 7.40 3.89
CA LYS A 267 0.51 6.86 2.57
C LYS A 267 1.69 6.82 1.62
N VAL A 268 2.71 7.69 1.80
CA VAL A 268 3.90 7.71 0.92
C VAL A 268 4.70 6.41 0.93
N PHE A 269 4.50 5.56 1.94
CA PHE A 269 5.06 4.22 2.04
C PHE A 269 4.15 3.14 1.42
N GLU A 270 2.94 3.49 0.96
CA GLU A 270 2.08 2.55 0.22
C GLU A 270 2.60 2.38 -1.21
N LYS A 271 2.45 1.18 -1.74
CA LYS A 271 2.89 0.84 -3.10
C LYS A 271 2.17 1.72 -4.12
N PHE A 272 2.96 2.36 -5.01
CA PHE A 272 2.46 3.22 -6.10
C PHE A 272 1.85 4.55 -5.65
N TYR A 273 1.88 4.85 -4.37
CA TYR A 273 1.36 6.11 -3.87
C TYR A 273 2.28 7.28 -4.24
N ARG A 274 1.68 8.39 -4.60
CA ARG A 274 2.35 9.67 -4.90
C ARG A 274 1.56 10.79 -4.25
N ALA A 275 2.22 11.59 -3.41
CA ALA A 275 1.58 12.74 -2.78
C ALA A 275 1.11 13.76 -3.84
N GLY A 276 -0.11 14.27 -3.69
CA GLY A 276 -0.90 14.89 -4.77
C GLY A 276 -0.92 16.41 -4.83
N ASN A 277 0.15 17.15 -4.54
CA ASN A 277 0.20 18.59 -4.82
C ASN A 277 0.58 18.87 -6.28
N ASN A 278 0.01 19.93 -6.88
CA ASN A 278 0.31 20.31 -8.28
C ASN A 278 1.82 20.55 -8.50
N ALA A 279 2.57 20.99 -7.47
CA ALA A 279 4.02 21.13 -7.53
C ALA A 279 4.79 19.80 -7.53
N THR A 280 4.23 18.74 -6.94
CA THR A 280 4.85 17.40 -6.88
C THR A 280 4.42 16.50 -8.04
N LYS A 281 3.32 16.81 -8.74
CA LYS A 281 2.90 16.08 -9.95
C LYS A 281 3.89 16.21 -11.11
N THR A 282 4.69 17.27 -11.14
CA THR A 282 5.77 17.46 -12.13
C THR A 282 7.02 16.63 -11.86
N ALA A 283 7.23 16.18 -10.62
CA ALA A 283 8.36 15.31 -10.29
C ALA A 283 8.11 13.90 -10.80
N LYS A 284 8.93 13.40 -11.73
CA LYS A 284 8.87 12.06 -12.32
C LYS A 284 9.08 10.98 -11.26
N GLY A 285 8.33 9.87 -11.29
CA GLY A 285 8.55 8.76 -10.36
C GLY A 285 7.41 7.74 -10.32
N THR A 286 7.76 6.49 -10.01
CA THR A 286 6.85 5.33 -10.00
C THR A 286 6.05 5.16 -8.71
N GLY A 287 6.44 5.84 -7.62
CA GLY A 287 5.89 5.57 -6.28
C GLY A 287 6.35 4.25 -5.67
N LEU A 288 7.47 3.69 -6.17
CA LEU A 288 8.05 2.44 -5.64
C LEU A 288 9.19 2.68 -4.63
N GLY A 289 9.93 3.79 -4.73
CA GLY A 289 11.14 4.00 -3.93
C GLY A 289 10.87 3.94 -2.41
N LEU A 290 9.96 4.75 -1.90
CA LEU A 290 9.62 4.78 -0.46
C LEU A 290 8.96 3.47 0.01
N TYR A 291 8.15 2.84 -0.84
CA TYR A 291 7.60 1.53 -0.55
C TYR A 291 8.70 0.46 -0.39
N LEU A 292 9.68 0.43 -1.29
CA LEU A 292 10.82 -0.49 -1.21
C LEU A 292 11.65 -0.24 0.04
N ILE A 293 11.97 1.03 0.35
CA ILE A 293 12.67 1.37 1.59
C ILE A 293 11.91 0.80 2.79
N PHE A 294 10.60 1.05 2.88
CA PHE A 294 9.77 0.54 3.97
C PHE A 294 9.83 -0.99 4.08
N LYS A 295 9.74 -1.70 2.96
CA LYS A 295 9.79 -3.18 2.93
C LYS A 295 11.16 -3.71 3.32
N ILE A 296 12.24 -3.11 2.79
CA ILE A 296 13.62 -3.49 3.10
C ILE A 296 13.89 -3.29 4.59
N ILE A 297 13.56 -2.12 5.12
CA ILE A 297 13.80 -1.81 6.54
C ILE A 297 12.98 -2.73 7.45
N LYS A 298 11.74 -3.04 7.10
CA LYS A 298 10.93 -4.02 7.85
C LYS A 298 11.51 -5.43 7.78
N ALA A 299 12.06 -5.86 6.65
CA ALA A 299 12.72 -7.16 6.50
C ALA A 299 14.00 -7.25 7.37
N HIS A 300 14.66 -6.11 7.64
CA HIS A 300 15.79 -5.99 8.56
C HIS A 300 15.37 -5.69 10.02
N HIS A 301 14.11 -5.95 10.37
CA HIS A 301 13.55 -5.70 11.71
C HIS A 301 13.65 -4.25 12.19
N GLY A 302 13.85 -3.31 11.25
CA GLY A 302 13.96 -1.89 11.53
C GLY A 302 12.62 -1.14 11.45
N SER A 303 12.73 0.18 11.61
CA SER A 303 11.61 1.12 11.44
C SER A 303 12.04 2.33 10.63
N ILE A 304 11.10 2.94 9.93
CA ILE A 304 11.28 4.20 9.21
C ILE A 304 10.24 5.20 9.66
N ALA A 305 10.66 6.43 9.90
CA ALA A 305 9.81 7.56 10.24
C ALA A 305 10.01 8.70 9.24
N LEU A 306 8.98 9.52 9.09
CA LEU A 306 8.97 10.72 8.27
C LEU A 306 8.46 11.89 9.09
N THR A 307 9.29 12.92 9.24
CA THR A 307 8.96 14.18 9.93
C THR A 307 9.21 15.38 9.03
N ASP A 308 8.69 16.54 9.43
CA ASP A 308 8.95 17.79 8.71
C ASP A 308 10.34 18.31 9.04
N ASN A 309 11.00 18.90 8.06
CA ASN A 309 12.22 19.66 8.25
C ASN A 309 11.89 21.16 8.48
N VAL A 310 12.78 21.86 9.16
CA VAL A 310 12.69 23.30 9.43
C VAL A 310 13.77 24.02 8.61
N PRO A 311 13.44 25.09 7.85
CA PRO A 311 12.13 25.79 7.75
C PRO A 311 11.11 25.07 6.86
N SER A 312 11.51 24.17 5.98
CA SER A 312 10.64 23.38 5.11
C SER A 312 11.35 22.11 4.63
N GLY A 313 10.60 21.09 4.21
CA GLY A 313 11.15 19.88 3.66
C GLY A 313 10.77 18.62 4.44
N ALA A 314 11.57 17.58 4.30
CA ALA A 314 11.31 16.27 4.90
C ALA A 314 12.57 15.70 5.56
N VAL A 315 12.35 14.99 6.66
CA VAL A 315 13.37 14.20 7.36
C VAL A 315 12.92 12.75 7.37
N PHE A 316 13.70 11.89 6.74
CA PHE A 316 13.52 10.44 6.80
C PHE A 316 14.51 9.86 7.79
N THR A 317 14.02 9.17 8.82
CA THR A 317 14.82 8.52 9.86
C THR A 317 14.58 7.01 9.81
N ILE A 318 15.65 6.26 9.60
CA ILE A 318 15.67 4.79 9.64
C ILE A 318 16.35 4.36 10.92
N ASN A 319 15.73 3.43 11.66
CA ASN A 319 16.32 2.77 12.80
C ASN A 319 16.48 1.27 12.50
N LEU A 320 17.70 0.75 12.61
CA LEU A 320 18.03 -0.66 12.41
C LEU A 320 18.60 -1.24 13.70
N PRO A 321 18.38 -2.52 14.00
CA PRO A 321 19.05 -3.19 15.11
C PRO A 321 20.56 -3.24 14.82
N PRO A 322 21.43 -2.98 15.84
CA PRO A 322 22.87 -3.17 15.69
C PRO A 322 23.20 -4.65 15.48
N ALA A 323 24.41 -4.93 14.99
CA ALA A 323 24.93 -6.30 14.99
C ALA A 323 24.92 -6.86 16.43
N ILE A 324 24.45 -8.09 16.58
CA ILE A 324 24.54 -8.77 17.88
C ILE A 324 26.00 -9.12 18.07
N THR A 325 26.71 -8.33 18.85
CA THR A 325 28.05 -8.70 19.33
C THR A 325 27.92 -9.91 20.27
N ASN A 326 28.28 -11.09 19.79
CA ASN A 326 28.43 -12.29 20.62
C ASN A 326 29.68 -12.18 21.48
#